data_756dc09e7c0abd4c18159797f0fca801
#
_entry.id   756dc09e7c0abd4c18159797f0fca801
#
_cell.length_a   1.000
_cell.length_b   1.000
_cell.length_c   1.000
_cell.angle_alpha   90.00
_cell.angle_beta   90.00
_cell.angle_gamma   90.00
#
_symmetry.space_group_name_H-M   'P 1'
#
loop_
_entity.id
_entity.type
_entity.pdbx_description
1 polymer ?
#
loop_
_entity_poly.entity_id
_entity_poly.type
_entity_poly.pdbx_seq_one_letter_code
_entity_poly.pdbx_strand_id
1 'polypeptide(L)'
;MCIRDRKRTGRKTKARVACFITMSESFPDDARQGIKDLFGCPVISRYSNQECGLISQQCKLGTEYHINTASFYVEILDLEKDISVEDGKLGRIVVTDLYNKAMPMIRYDTGDLGVMSHECECGIHGKVLKRVEDRRVDFITATNGDLLSPITIINAMWEYSDLLQWQFIQHAPQEFEMKINCTSDTYHREKEMLKVLKSYVGKDAEIKVTYVNETPLLASGKRKSVLNSMLSL
;
A
#
# COMPACT_ATOMS: atom_id res chain seq x y z
N MET A 1 -12.96 14.30 11.13
CA MET A 1 -13.39 13.30 12.13
C MET A 1 -12.87 11.93 11.68
N CYS A 2 -12.06 11.27 12.49
CA CYS A 2 -11.37 10.02 12.16
C CYS A 2 -12.36 8.84 12.20
N ILE A 3 -12.20 7.87 11.29
CA ILE A 3 -12.97 6.60 11.27
C ILE A 3 -12.78 5.84 12.59
N ARG A 4 -11.57 5.86 13.15
CA ARG A 4 -11.25 5.30 14.47
C ARG A 4 -12.10 5.89 15.59
N ASP A 5 -12.31 7.22 15.61
CA ASP A 5 -13.14 7.89 16.61
C ASP A 5 -14.59 7.46 16.52
N ARG A 6 -15.10 7.23 15.30
CA ARG A 6 -16.47 6.73 15.12
C ARG A 6 -16.62 5.28 15.60
N LYS A 7 -15.67 4.40 15.31
CA LYS A 7 -15.67 3.03 15.85
C LYS A 7 -15.68 3.06 17.37
N ARG A 8 -14.84 3.91 17.99
CA ARG A 8 -14.74 4.02 19.45
C ARG A 8 -16.00 4.64 20.11
N THR A 9 -16.63 5.59 19.46
CA THR A 9 -17.79 6.33 20.02
C THR A 9 -19.14 5.77 19.61
N GLY A 10 -19.20 4.78 18.70
CA GLY A 10 -20.43 4.21 18.17
C GLY A 10 -21.32 5.20 17.38
N ARG A 11 -20.81 6.39 17.06
CA ARG A 11 -21.60 7.44 16.38
C ARG A 11 -21.90 7.05 14.94
N LYS A 12 -23.18 6.86 14.63
CA LYS A 12 -23.65 6.66 13.25
C LYS A 12 -23.61 7.98 12.48
N THR A 13 -23.32 7.91 11.17
CA THR A 13 -23.43 9.08 10.29
C THR A 13 -24.86 9.29 9.86
N LYS A 14 -25.26 10.57 9.72
CA LYS A 14 -26.53 10.95 9.09
C LYS A 14 -26.38 11.19 7.58
N ALA A 15 -25.14 11.23 7.07
CA ALA A 15 -24.89 11.46 5.66
C ALA A 15 -25.20 10.19 4.85
N ARG A 16 -25.92 10.35 3.75
CA ARG A 16 -26.09 9.30 2.74
C ARG A 16 -24.89 9.35 1.79
N VAL A 17 -23.95 8.42 1.97
CA VAL A 17 -22.78 8.28 1.11
C VAL A 17 -23.03 7.13 0.16
N ALA A 18 -22.93 7.38 -1.15
CA ALA A 18 -23.16 6.37 -2.17
C ALA A 18 -21.94 5.43 -2.32
N CYS A 19 -20.74 5.99 -2.21
CA CYS A 19 -19.49 5.21 -2.28
C CYS A 19 -18.33 6.05 -1.75
N PHE A 20 -17.27 5.39 -1.29
CA PHE A 20 -15.96 6.01 -1.06
C PHE A 20 -15.01 5.64 -2.18
N ILE A 21 -14.30 6.63 -2.71
CA ILE A 21 -13.24 6.42 -3.68
C ILE A 21 -11.92 6.73 -2.99
N THR A 22 -10.99 5.77 -2.97
CA THR A 22 -9.65 5.92 -2.43
C THR A 22 -8.63 5.99 -3.56
N MET A 23 -7.60 6.81 -3.41
CA MET A 23 -6.54 6.99 -4.39
C MET A 23 -5.24 7.46 -3.72
N SER A 24 -4.16 7.45 -4.45
CA SER A 24 -2.84 7.99 -4.09
C SER A 24 -2.02 7.19 -3.11
N GLU A 25 -2.59 6.28 -2.34
CA GLU A 25 -1.89 5.43 -1.39
C GLU A 25 -2.63 4.08 -1.26
N SER A 26 -1.90 3.05 -0.87
CA SER A 26 -2.47 1.74 -0.53
C SER A 26 -3.49 1.89 0.60
N PHE A 27 -4.63 1.24 0.44
CA PHE A 27 -5.72 1.36 1.39
C PHE A 27 -5.95 0.04 2.13
N PRO A 28 -5.64 -0.04 3.45
CA PRO A 28 -5.72 -1.27 4.23
C PRO A 28 -7.12 -1.87 4.23
N ASP A 29 -7.20 -3.20 4.17
CA ASP A 29 -8.48 -3.93 4.11
C ASP A 29 -9.34 -3.72 5.36
N ASP A 30 -8.73 -3.65 6.54
CA ASP A 30 -9.44 -3.35 7.80
C ASP A 30 -10.05 -1.95 7.80
N ALA A 31 -9.35 -0.97 7.21
CA ALA A 31 -9.90 0.38 7.04
C ALA A 31 -11.08 0.37 6.06
N ARG A 32 -10.95 -0.40 4.97
CA ARG A 32 -12.01 -0.63 3.98
C ARG A 32 -13.23 -1.25 4.64
N GLN A 33 -13.05 -2.33 5.40
CA GLN A 33 -14.14 -2.99 6.12
C GLN A 33 -14.76 -2.05 7.14
N GLY A 34 -13.94 -1.31 7.89
CA GLY A 34 -14.44 -0.33 8.86
C GLY A 34 -15.29 0.79 8.24
N ILE A 35 -15.00 1.23 7.01
CA ILE A 35 -15.85 2.20 6.29
C ILE A 35 -17.13 1.52 5.85
N LYS A 36 -17.06 0.30 5.28
CA LYS A 36 -18.26 -0.45 4.88
C LYS A 36 -19.22 -0.65 6.05
N ASP A 37 -18.71 -1.02 7.22
CA ASP A 37 -19.51 -1.24 8.43
C ASP A 37 -20.17 0.04 8.95
N LEU A 38 -19.49 1.18 8.85
CA LEU A 38 -19.97 2.46 9.36
C LEU A 38 -20.96 3.17 8.44
N PHE A 39 -20.78 3.02 7.12
CA PHE A 39 -21.52 3.79 6.13
C PHE A 39 -22.46 2.94 5.26
N GLY A 40 -22.31 1.61 5.27
CA GLY A 40 -23.14 0.71 4.48
C GLY A 40 -22.97 0.89 2.96
N CYS A 41 -21.82 1.39 2.51
CA CYS A 41 -21.58 1.69 1.10
C CYS A 41 -20.24 1.12 0.59
N PRO A 42 -20.10 0.93 -0.73
CA PRO A 42 -18.87 0.43 -1.33
C PRO A 42 -17.67 1.36 -1.07
N VAL A 43 -16.49 0.75 -0.99
CA VAL A 43 -15.20 1.44 -1.01
C VAL A 43 -14.42 0.93 -2.21
N ILE A 44 -14.11 1.81 -3.15
CA ILE A 44 -13.49 1.49 -4.42
C ILE A 44 -12.16 2.23 -4.51
N SER A 45 -11.07 1.51 -4.77
CA SER A 45 -9.76 2.13 -4.99
C SER A 45 -9.53 2.42 -6.47
N ARG A 46 -8.82 3.51 -6.75
CA ARG A 46 -8.33 3.89 -8.06
C ARG A 46 -6.81 3.84 -8.07
N TYR A 47 -6.26 3.30 -9.14
CA TYR A 47 -4.85 3.38 -9.43
C TYR A 47 -4.64 4.48 -10.47
N SER A 48 -3.88 5.49 -10.07
CA SER A 48 -3.59 6.67 -10.86
C SER A 48 -2.24 7.26 -10.46
N ASN A 49 -1.57 7.91 -11.39
CA ASN A 49 -0.39 8.72 -11.13
C ASN A 49 -0.54 10.10 -11.76
N GLN A 50 0.41 10.99 -11.49
CA GLN A 50 0.38 12.38 -11.96
C GLN A 50 0.57 12.46 -13.48
N GLU A 51 1.39 11.54 -14.02
CA GLU A 51 1.82 11.52 -15.42
C GLU A 51 0.73 11.03 -16.36
N CYS A 52 0.03 9.95 -15.98
CA CYS A 52 -0.96 9.27 -16.83
C CYS A 52 -2.41 9.54 -16.40
N GLY A 53 -2.64 10.02 -15.18
CA GLY A 53 -3.99 10.11 -14.62
C GLY A 53 -4.55 8.76 -14.19
N LEU A 54 -5.83 8.49 -14.49
CA LEU A 54 -6.53 7.28 -14.05
C LEU A 54 -6.23 6.08 -14.95
N ILE A 55 -5.37 5.19 -14.49
CA ILE A 55 -4.93 3.99 -15.22
C ILE A 55 -5.93 2.85 -15.03
N SER A 56 -6.38 2.60 -13.78
CA SER A 56 -7.32 1.53 -13.49
C SER A 56 -8.18 1.83 -12.25
N GLN A 57 -9.30 1.11 -12.14
CA GLN A 57 -10.24 1.26 -11.03
C GLN A 57 -10.72 -0.10 -10.55
N GLN A 58 -10.83 -0.27 -9.24
CA GLN A 58 -11.38 -1.50 -8.66
C GLN A 58 -12.78 -1.81 -9.16
N CYS A 59 -13.02 -3.09 -9.36
CA CYS A 59 -14.32 -3.63 -9.66
C CYS A 59 -15.33 -3.36 -8.52
N LYS A 60 -16.59 -3.15 -8.88
CA LYS A 60 -17.68 -2.99 -7.91
C LYS A 60 -17.92 -4.28 -7.09
N LEU A 61 -17.71 -5.45 -7.70
CA LEU A 61 -17.97 -6.75 -7.09
C LEU A 61 -16.71 -7.38 -6.47
N GLY A 62 -15.53 -7.14 -7.06
CA GLY A 62 -14.25 -7.73 -6.63
C GLY A 62 -13.26 -6.69 -6.14
N THR A 63 -12.04 -7.16 -5.93
CA THR A 63 -10.90 -6.33 -5.53
C THR A 63 -9.97 -5.99 -6.69
N GLU A 64 -10.19 -6.64 -7.85
CA GLU A 64 -9.39 -6.46 -9.06
C GLU A 64 -9.61 -5.08 -9.67
N TYR A 65 -8.56 -4.52 -10.25
CA TYR A 65 -8.59 -3.23 -10.92
C TYR A 65 -8.75 -3.39 -12.42
N HIS A 66 -9.88 -2.98 -12.97
CA HIS A 66 -10.09 -2.91 -14.41
C HIS A 66 -9.25 -1.81 -15.03
N ILE A 67 -8.40 -2.20 -15.97
CA ILE A 67 -7.53 -1.29 -16.70
C ILE A 67 -8.36 -0.49 -17.69
N ASN A 68 -8.12 0.81 -17.79
CA ASN A 68 -8.66 1.66 -18.85
C ASN A 68 -7.92 1.39 -20.17
N THR A 69 -8.21 0.23 -20.77
CA THR A 69 -7.57 -0.26 -22.00
C THR A 69 -7.87 0.61 -23.23
N ALA A 70 -8.88 1.48 -23.15
CA ALA A 70 -9.14 2.47 -24.19
C ALA A 70 -8.06 3.55 -24.25
N SER A 71 -7.39 3.84 -23.11
CA SER A 71 -6.38 4.89 -23.01
C SER A 71 -4.97 4.38 -22.78
N PHE A 72 -4.83 3.19 -22.17
CA PHE A 72 -3.52 2.68 -21.74
C PHE A 72 -3.28 1.25 -22.17
N TYR A 73 -2.04 0.99 -22.60
CA TYR A 73 -1.49 -0.36 -22.67
C TYR A 73 -0.62 -0.60 -21.43
N VAL A 74 -0.98 -1.60 -20.63
CA VAL A 74 -0.30 -1.92 -19.37
C VAL A 74 0.40 -3.26 -19.49
N GLU A 75 1.67 -3.28 -19.09
CA GLU A 75 2.54 -4.45 -19.03
C GLU A 75 2.96 -4.68 -17.57
N ILE A 76 3.17 -5.94 -17.19
CA ILE A 76 3.87 -6.30 -15.96
C ILE A 76 5.19 -6.94 -16.37
N LEU A 77 6.28 -6.27 -16.01
CA LEU A 77 7.64 -6.70 -16.37
C LEU A 77 8.37 -7.26 -15.15
N ASP A 78 9.37 -8.08 -15.43
CA ASP A 78 10.31 -8.57 -14.42
C ASP A 78 10.94 -7.41 -13.62
N LEU A 79 11.34 -7.67 -12.37
CA LEU A 79 11.87 -6.65 -11.47
C LEU A 79 13.19 -6.03 -11.96
N GLU A 80 13.98 -6.80 -12.74
CA GLU A 80 15.31 -6.41 -13.20
C GLU A 80 15.43 -6.32 -14.73
N LYS A 81 14.55 -7.03 -15.45
CA LYS A 81 14.63 -7.19 -16.90
C LYS A 81 13.39 -6.63 -17.58
N ASP A 82 13.53 -6.17 -18.82
CA ASP A 82 12.42 -5.67 -19.64
C ASP A 82 11.68 -6.80 -20.37
N ILE A 83 11.40 -7.90 -19.67
CA ILE A 83 10.62 -9.04 -20.16
C ILE A 83 9.32 -9.15 -19.36
N SER A 84 8.24 -9.50 -20.04
CA SER A 84 6.95 -9.73 -19.39
C SER A 84 7.02 -10.92 -18.45
N VAL A 85 6.37 -10.80 -17.29
CA VAL A 85 6.17 -11.93 -16.39
C VAL A 85 4.85 -12.65 -16.70
N GLU A 86 4.74 -13.89 -16.26
CA GLU A 86 3.50 -14.65 -16.36
C GLU A 86 2.41 -14.03 -15.47
N ASP A 87 1.14 -14.21 -15.87
CA ASP A 87 0.00 -13.80 -15.07
C ASP A 87 0.07 -14.43 -13.66
N GLY A 88 -0.33 -13.64 -12.68
CA GLY A 88 -0.24 -14.03 -11.27
C GLY A 88 1.13 -13.78 -10.61
N LYS A 89 2.15 -13.42 -11.38
CA LYS A 89 3.47 -13.05 -10.86
C LYS A 89 3.55 -11.54 -10.57
N LEU A 90 4.29 -11.20 -9.53
CA LEU A 90 4.60 -9.81 -9.19
C LEU A 90 5.65 -9.26 -10.15
N GLY A 91 5.45 -8.04 -10.63
CA GLY A 91 6.43 -7.34 -11.46
C GLY A 91 6.19 -5.84 -11.48
N ARG A 92 7.02 -5.12 -12.25
CA ARG A 92 6.93 -3.66 -12.43
C ARG A 92 5.75 -3.31 -13.32
N ILE A 93 4.96 -2.33 -12.91
CA ILE A 93 3.88 -1.79 -13.74
C ILE A 93 4.47 -0.79 -14.73
N VAL A 94 4.37 -1.13 -16.01
CA VAL A 94 4.83 -0.28 -17.11
C VAL A 94 3.62 0.10 -17.97
N VAL A 95 3.50 1.39 -18.29
CA VAL A 95 2.32 1.97 -18.93
C VAL A 95 2.70 2.69 -20.21
N THR A 96 1.96 2.44 -21.29
CA THR A 96 1.98 3.25 -22.50
C THR A 96 0.67 4.01 -22.63
N ASP A 97 0.74 5.35 -22.66
CA ASP A 97 -0.41 6.23 -22.95
C ASP A 97 -0.63 6.30 -24.45
N LEU A 98 -1.82 5.95 -24.91
CA LEU A 98 -2.14 5.84 -26.33
C LEU A 98 -2.52 7.19 -26.95
N TYR A 99 -2.77 8.22 -26.16
CA TYR A 99 -3.33 9.49 -26.64
C TYR A 99 -2.51 10.75 -26.30
N ASN A 100 -1.70 10.70 -25.28
CA ASN A 100 -0.94 11.87 -24.83
C ASN A 100 0.22 12.20 -25.80
N LYS A 101 -0.05 13.09 -26.76
CA LYS A 101 0.94 13.52 -27.74
C LYS A 101 1.87 14.62 -27.23
N ALA A 102 1.46 15.36 -26.19
CA ALA A 102 2.25 16.48 -25.65
C ALA A 102 3.43 15.96 -24.81
N MET A 103 3.21 14.87 -24.07
CA MET A 103 4.22 14.16 -23.30
C MET A 103 3.98 12.65 -23.47
N PRO A 104 4.43 12.05 -24.57
CA PRO A 104 4.15 10.67 -24.86
C PRO A 104 4.85 9.73 -23.86
N MET A 105 4.06 9.06 -23.03
CA MET A 105 4.53 8.03 -22.11
C MET A 105 4.52 6.70 -22.83
N ILE A 106 5.68 6.28 -23.35
CA ILE A 106 5.85 4.99 -24.04
C ILE A 106 6.68 4.10 -23.12
N ARG A 107 6.08 2.98 -22.67
CA ARG A 107 6.69 2.04 -21.72
C ARG A 107 7.26 2.75 -20.48
N TYR A 108 6.45 3.66 -19.93
CA TYR A 108 6.78 4.39 -18.73
C TYR A 108 6.72 3.46 -17.51
N ASP A 109 7.85 3.27 -16.85
CA ASP A 109 7.93 2.54 -15.57
C ASP A 109 7.37 3.45 -14.47
N THR A 110 6.25 3.07 -13.89
CA THR A 110 5.57 3.86 -12.86
C THR A 110 6.30 3.84 -11.53
N GLY A 111 7.24 2.91 -11.34
CA GLY A 111 7.90 2.62 -10.07
C GLY A 111 7.05 1.79 -9.11
N ASP A 112 5.79 1.51 -9.47
CA ASP A 112 4.87 0.68 -8.67
C ASP A 112 4.97 -0.78 -9.11
N LEU A 113 4.64 -1.70 -8.21
CA LEU A 113 4.56 -3.13 -8.49
C LEU A 113 3.10 -3.58 -8.60
N GLY A 114 2.88 -4.62 -9.38
CA GLY A 114 1.53 -5.18 -9.55
C GLY A 114 1.53 -6.60 -10.07
N VAL A 115 0.34 -7.17 -10.08
CA VAL A 115 0.08 -8.53 -10.57
C VAL A 115 -1.02 -8.46 -11.60
N MET A 116 -0.76 -8.98 -12.81
CA MET A 116 -1.75 -9.08 -13.89
C MET A 116 -2.61 -10.33 -13.72
N SER A 117 -3.87 -10.23 -14.14
CA SER A 117 -4.80 -11.34 -14.32
C SER A 117 -5.73 -11.06 -15.51
N HIS A 118 -6.41 -12.09 -15.98
CA HIS A 118 -7.46 -11.97 -17.00
C HIS A 118 -8.85 -12.28 -16.43
N GLU A 119 -8.96 -12.58 -15.15
CA GLU A 119 -10.19 -13.02 -14.52
C GLU A 119 -10.67 -11.97 -13.50
N CYS A 120 -11.95 -11.67 -13.58
CA CYS A 120 -12.67 -10.91 -12.57
C CYS A 120 -14.09 -11.49 -12.42
N GLU A 121 -14.53 -11.67 -11.17
CA GLU A 121 -15.86 -12.21 -10.85
C GLU A 121 -17.04 -11.38 -11.37
N CYS A 122 -16.79 -10.16 -11.81
CA CYS A 122 -17.85 -9.27 -12.32
C CYS A 122 -18.35 -9.62 -13.74
N GLY A 123 -17.73 -10.59 -14.42
CA GLY A 123 -18.06 -11.00 -15.78
C GLY A 123 -17.56 -10.06 -16.88
N ILE A 124 -16.87 -8.98 -16.54
CA ILE A 124 -16.18 -8.14 -17.53
C ILE A 124 -14.87 -8.81 -17.90
N HIS A 125 -14.76 -9.23 -19.16
CA HIS A 125 -13.56 -9.87 -19.69
C HIS A 125 -12.49 -8.84 -20.05
N GLY A 126 -11.23 -9.20 -19.85
CA GLY A 126 -10.08 -8.38 -20.21
C GLY A 126 -8.99 -8.40 -19.15
N LYS A 127 -7.89 -7.71 -19.43
CA LYS A 127 -6.79 -7.57 -18.48
C LYS A 127 -7.22 -6.75 -17.27
N VAL A 128 -6.92 -7.27 -16.08
CA VAL A 128 -7.11 -6.60 -14.81
C VAL A 128 -5.82 -6.65 -14.02
N LEU A 129 -5.57 -5.64 -13.21
CA LEU A 129 -4.56 -5.75 -12.17
C LEU A 129 -5.23 -6.44 -10.96
N LYS A 130 -4.80 -7.65 -10.64
CA LYS A 130 -5.29 -8.40 -9.46
C LYS A 130 -4.99 -7.62 -8.19
N ARG A 131 -3.83 -6.97 -8.16
CA ARG A 131 -3.44 -6.04 -7.08
C ARG A 131 -2.40 -5.06 -7.61
N VAL A 132 -2.37 -3.91 -6.99
CA VAL A 132 -1.34 -2.89 -7.12
C VAL A 132 -0.66 -2.77 -5.77
N GLU A 133 0.64 -2.91 -5.76
CA GLU A 133 1.49 -2.80 -4.58
C GLU A 133 2.13 -1.40 -4.54
N ASP A 134 2.72 -1.08 -3.40
CA ASP A 134 3.48 0.15 -3.24
C ASP A 134 4.72 0.19 -4.16
N ARG A 135 5.40 1.33 -4.19
CA ARG A 135 6.61 1.52 -4.98
C ARG A 135 7.69 0.52 -4.58
N ARG A 136 8.41 0.01 -5.57
CA ARG A 136 9.54 -0.90 -5.37
C ARG A 136 10.53 -0.41 -4.31
N VAL A 137 10.83 0.88 -4.31
CA VAL A 137 11.74 1.52 -3.34
C VAL A 137 11.23 1.49 -1.89
N ASP A 138 9.97 1.22 -1.67
CA ASP A 138 9.36 1.17 -0.35
C ASP A 138 9.30 -0.26 0.21
N PHE A 139 9.58 -1.29 -0.61
CA PHE A 139 9.61 -2.68 -0.17
C PHE A 139 10.75 -2.91 0.82
N ILE A 140 10.43 -3.66 1.86
CA ILE A 140 11.40 -4.14 2.85
C ILE A 140 11.91 -5.51 2.41
N THR A 141 13.17 -5.77 2.63
CA THR A 141 13.75 -7.11 2.43
C THR A 141 13.77 -7.83 3.76
N ALA A 142 13.06 -8.96 3.86
CA ALA A 142 13.16 -9.84 5.02
C ALA A 142 14.56 -10.46 5.13
N THR A 143 14.95 -10.95 6.30
CA THR A 143 16.29 -11.50 6.54
C THR A 143 16.61 -12.74 5.69
N ASN A 144 15.57 -13.43 5.18
CA ASN A 144 15.72 -14.53 4.22
C ASN A 144 15.83 -14.10 2.74
N GLY A 145 15.79 -12.79 2.47
CA GLY A 145 15.85 -12.21 1.13
C GLY A 145 14.48 -11.99 0.45
N ASP A 146 13.38 -12.39 1.06
CA ASP A 146 12.05 -12.17 0.50
C ASP A 146 11.68 -10.68 0.53
N LEU A 147 11.02 -10.22 -0.54
CA LEU A 147 10.48 -8.87 -0.59
C LEU A 147 9.13 -8.80 0.13
N LEU A 148 9.02 -7.89 1.08
CA LEU A 148 7.81 -7.61 1.83
C LEU A 148 7.20 -6.27 1.40
N SER A 149 5.95 -6.31 0.98
CA SER A 149 5.19 -5.09 0.73
C SER A 149 5.00 -4.29 2.03
N PRO A 150 5.15 -2.95 1.98
CA PRO A 150 4.84 -2.07 3.11
C PRO A 150 3.47 -2.32 3.74
N ILE A 151 2.48 -2.68 2.92
CA ILE A 151 1.12 -2.98 3.39
C ILE A 151 1.08 -4.15 4.39
N THR A 152 2.00 -5.11 4.29
CA THR A 152 2.09 -6.23 5.23
C THR A 152 2.39 -5.72 6.65
N ILE A 153 3.35 -4.81 6.77
CA ILE A 153 3.70 -4.17 8.05
C ILE A 153 2.57 -3.25 8.51
N ILE A 154 1.98 -2.48 7.60
CA ILE A 154 0.86 -1.57 7.91
C ILE A 154 -0.32 -2.36 8.47
N ASN A 155 -0.67 -3.49 7.87
CA ASN A 155 -1.76 -4.35 8.35
C ASN A 155 -1.43 -4.97 9.72
N ALA A 156 -0.19 -5.45 9.93
CA ALA A 156 0.24 -5.95 11.23
C ALA A 156 0.15 -4.88 12.33
N MET A 157 0.48 -3.63 12.01
CA MET A 157 0.44 -2.51 12.95
C MET A 157 -0.98 -1.99 13.22
N TRP A 158 -1.98 -2.45 12.48
CA TRP A 158 -3.38 -2.03 12.70
C TRP A 158 -3.93 -2.43 14.07
N GLU A 159 -3.47 -3.54 14.63
CA GLU A 159 -3.85 -3.99 15.98
C GLU A 159 -3.34 -3.06 17.09
N TYR A 160 -2.29 -2.28 16.81
CA TYR A 160 -1.64 -1.34 17.73
C TYR A 160 -2.17 0.09 17.53
N SER A 161 -3.50 0.21 17.41
CA SER A 161 -4.21 1.47 17.10
C SER A 161 -4.20 2.50 18.22
N ASP A 162 -3.71 2.14 19.40
CA ASP A 162 -3.47 3.00 20.56
C ASP A 162 -2.17 3.80 20.45
N LEU A 163 -1.25 3.43 19.53
CA LEU A 163 -0.12 4.28 19.17
C LEU A 163 -0.60 5.55 18.47
N LEU A 164 -0.07 6.70 18.85
CA LEU A 164 -0.38 7.98 18.19
C LEU A 164 0.22 8.03 16.79
N GLN A 165 1.49 7.63 16.68
CA GLN A 165 2.21 7.53 15.41
C GLN A 165 3.24 6.40 15.50
N TRP A 166 3.59 5.84 14.35
CA TRP A 166 4.68 4.87 14.25
C TRP A 166 5.33 4.94 12.86
N GLN A 167 6.58 4.49 12.80
CA GLN A 167 7.33 4.36 11.55
C GLN A 167 8.29 3.19 11.66
N PHE A 168 8.26 2.30 10.68
CA PHE A 168 9.15 1.14 10.58
C PHE A 168 10.17 1.37 9.47
N ILE A 169 11.46 1.28 9.78
CA ILE A 169 12.56 1.65 8.89
C ILE A 169 13.51 0.49 8.79
N GLN A 170 13.88 0.10 7.57
CA GLN A 170 15.00 -0.81 7.32
C GLN A 170 16.27 0.00 7.02
N HIS A 171 17.34 -0.21 7.81
CA HIS A 171 18.63 0.46 7.65
C HIS A 171 19.67 -0.44 6.96
N ALA A 172 19.60 -1.76 7.22
CA ALA A 172 20.46 -2.80 6.62
C ALA A 172 19.66 -4.11 6.49
N PRO A 173 20.19 -5.15 5.84
CA PRO A 173 19.46 -6.41 5.60
C PRO A 173 18.86 -7.05 6.86
N GLN A 174 19.51 -6.88 8.02
CA GLN A 174 19.02 -7.39 9.31
C GLN A 174 18.71 -6.31 10.33
N GLU A 175 18.97 -5.03 10.02
CA GLU A 175 18.83 -3.90 10.94
C GLU A 175 17.59 -3.08 10.63
N PHE A 176 16.70 -3.01 11.60
CA PHE A 176 15.44 -2.29 11.52
C PHE A 176 15.29 -1.33 12.70
N GLU A 177 14.52 -0.30 12.51
CA GLU A 177 14.12 0.63 13.56
C GLU A 177 12.60 0.78 13.58
N MET A 178 12.02 0.69 14.78
CA MET A 178 10.62 0.99 15.02
C MET A 178 10.52 2.27 15.83
N LYS A 179 10.18 3.38 15.17
CA LYS A 179 9.87 4.65 15.84
C LYS A 179 8.42 4.65 16.28
N ILE A 180 8.18 4.95 17.55
CA ILE A 180 6.84 5.01 18.11
C ILE A 180 6.62 6.31 18.89
N ASN A 181 5.42 6.87 18.72
CA ASN A 181 4.88 7.93 19.55
C ASN A 181 3.68 7.36 20.31
N CYS A 182 3.72 7.38 21.62
CA CYS A 182 2.64 6.95 22.50
C CYS A 182 2.48 7.92 23.67
N THR A 183 1.40 7.79 24.41
CA THR A 183 1.06 8.70 25.52
C THR A 183 1.87 8.47 26.80
N SER A 184 2.62 7.38 26.87
CA SER A 184 3.45 6.97 28.02
C SER A 184 4.91 6.84 27.63
N ASP A 185 5.81 6.89 28.60
CA ASP A 185 7.27 6.80 28.38
C ASP A 185 7.68 5.47 27.73
N THR A 186 6.90 4.41 27.92
CA THR A 186 7.11 3.09 27.33
C THR A 186 5.80 2.52 26.84
N TYR A 187 5.85 1.79 25.72
CA TYR A 187 4.67 1.16 25.15
C TYR A 187 4.41 -0.21 25.78
N HIS A 188 3.25 -0.39 26.40
CA HIS A 188 2.92 -1.59 27.17
C HIS A 188 2.86 -2.89 26.36
N ARG A 189 2.60 -2.83 25.05
CA ARG A 189 2.58 -3.98 24.11
C ARG A 189 3.85 -4.08 23.26
N GLU A 190 4.94 -3.41 23.61
CA GLU A 190 6.18 -3.38 22.80
C GLU A 190 6.70 -4.79 22.47
N LYS A 191 6.80 -5.67 23.48
CA LYS A 191 7.31 -7.04 23.27
C LYS A 191 6.45 -7.86 22.32
N GLU A 192 5.13 -7.72 22.40
CA GLU A 192 4.17 -8.38 21.54
C GLU A 192 4.31 -7.85 20.09
N MET A 193 4.34 -6.55 19.92
CA MET A 193 4.53 -5.87 18.65
C MET A 193 5.83 -6.31 17.96
N LEU A 194 6.95 -6.33 18.68
CA LEU A 194 8.23 -6.80 18.15
C LEU A 194 8.20 -8.27 17.72
N LYS A 195 7.51 -9.13 18.48
CA LYS A 195 7.32 -10.55 18.09
C LYS A 195 6.53 -10.67 16.79
N VAL A 196 5.49 -9.88 16.61
CA VAL A 196 4.69 -9.85 15.38
C VAL A 196 5.54 -9.34 14.21
N LEU A 197 6.26 -8.23 14.36
CA LEU A 197 7.13 -7.71 13.31
C LEU A 197 8.21 -8.72 12.90
N LYS A 198 8.89 -9.36 13.87
CA LYS A 198 9.88 -10.41 13.60
C LYS A 198 9.30 -11.63 12.88
N SER A 199 8.03 -11.92 13.01
CA SER A 199 7.40 -13.01 12.25
C SER A 199 7.32 -12.71 10.75
N TYR A 200 7.34 -11.45 10.36
CA TYR A 200 7.35 -11.02 8.97
C TYR A 200 8.77 -10.80 8.44
N VAL A 201 9.58 -10.00 9.15
CA VAL A 201 10.92 -9.62 8.65
C VAL A 201 12.02 -10.64 8.93
N GLY A 202 11.75 -11.63 9.78
CA GLY A 202 12.71 -12.66 10.18
C GLY A 202 12.95 -12.67 11.68
N LYS A 203 13.12 -13.88 12.24
CA LYS A 203 13.33 -14.07 13.70
C LYS A 203 14.67 -13.50 14.17
N ASP A 204 15.63 -13.47 13.29
CA ASP A 204 17.01 -12.99 13.44
C ASP A 204 17.15 -11.47 13.17
N ALA A 205 16.06 -10.82 12.78
CA ALA A 205 16.06 -9.37 12.58
C ALA A 205 16.34 -8.62 13.89
N GLU A 206 17.21 -7.64 13.83
CA GLU A 206 17.49 -6.70 14.91
C GLU A 206 16.58 -5.48 14.77
N ILE A 207 15.58 -5.38 15.65
CA ILE A 207 14.64 -4.27 15.62
C ILE A 207 14.88 -3.38 16.83
N LYS A 208 15.45 -2.19 16.60
CA LYS A 208 15.61 -1.16 17.62
C LYS A 208 14.30 -0.37 17.78
N VAL A 209 13.83 -0.20 19.00
CA VAL A 209 12.70 0.68 19.30
C VAL A 209 13.22 2.07 19.70
N THR A 210 12.66 3.10 19.08
CA THR A 210 12.99 4.51 19.37
C THR A 210 11.70 5.25 19.68
N TYR A 211 11.62 5.83 20.87
CA TYR A 211 10.50 6.68 21.27
C TYR A 211 10.70 8.09 20.74
N VAL A 212 9.69 8.63 20.07
CA VAL A 212 9.74 9.94 19.42
C VAL A 212 8.48 10.75 19.75
N ASN A 213 8.62 12.07 19.82
CA ASN A 213 7.45 12.95 19.97
C ASN A 213 6.64 13.06 18.68
N GLU A 214 7.30 12.89 17.54
CA GLU A 214 6.68 12.97 16.22
C GLU A 214 7.52 12.18 15.21
N THR A 215 6.85 11.45 14.30
CA THR A 215 7.54 10.81 13.17
C THR A 215 7.84 11.84 12.07
N PRO A 216 8.99 11.75 11.38
CA PRO A 216 9.39 12.72 10.36
C PRO A 216 8.38 12.85 9.21
N LEU A 217 8.24 14.05 8.68
CA LEU A 217 7.55 14.33 7.42
C LEU A 217 8.52 14.23 6.25
N LEU A 218 8.03 13.70 5.13
CA LEU A 218 8.72 13.83 3.85
C LEU A 218 8.65 15.29 3.35
N ALA A 219 9.49 15.64 2.38
CA ALA A 219 9.44 16.96 1.71
C ALA A 219 8.05 17.27 1.10
N SER A 220 7.29 16.24 0.75
CA SER A 220 5.90 16.35 0.26
C SER A 220 4.86 16.65 1.36
N GLY A 221 5.27 16.74 2.63
CA GLY A 221 4.35 16.90 3.77
C GLY A 221 3.65 15.60 4.20
N LYS A 222 3.91 14.47 3.56
CA LYS A 222 3.36 13.16 3.92
C LYS A 222 4.23 12.46 4.97
N ARG A 223 3.61 11.60 5.79
CA ARG A 223 4.32 10.66 6.67
C ARG A 223 4.27 9.28 6.05
N LYS A 224 5.44 8.70 5.79
CA LYS A 224 5.54 7.28 5.44
C LYS A 224 5.63 6.45 6.71
N SER A 225 4.77 5.43 6.81
CA SER A 225 4.80 4.48 7.93
C SER A 225 5.89 3.42 7.77
N VAL A 226 6.29 3.11 6.55
CA VAL A 226 7.32 2.11 6.25
C VAL A 226 8.34 2.73 5.29
N LEU A 227 9.63 2.55 5.58
CA LEU A 227 10.74 3.10 4.81
C LEU A 227 11.83 2.04 4.62
N ASN A 228 12.39 1.99 3.42
CA ASN A 228 13.63 1.27 3.15
C ASN A 228 14.73 2.29 2.86
N SER A 229 15.62 2.52 3.82
CA SER A 229 16.72 3.49 3.64
C SER A 229 17.91 2.92 2.87
N MET A 230 17.95 1.63 2.58
CA MET A 230 18.98 1.02 1.72
C MET A 230 18.79 1.38 0.24
N LEU A 231 17.54 1.67 -0.17
CA LEU A 231 17.18 1.97 -1.57
C LEU A 231 16.92 3.47 -1.81
N SER A 232 16.99 4.30 -0.77
CA SER A 232 16.90 5.76 -0.93
C SER A 232 18.22 6.29 -1.48
N LEU A 233 18.21 6.63 -2.76
CA LEU A 233 19.23 7.48 -3.40
C LEU A 233 18.98 8.95 -3.07
#